data_9040ea6d658fa6e02476fbe92e21d621
#
_entry.id   9040ea6d658fa6e02476fbe92e21d621
#
_cell.length_a   1.000
_cell.length_b   1.000
_cell.length_c   1.000
_cell.angle_alpha   90.00
_cell.angle_beta   90.00
_cell.angle_gamma   90.00
#
_symmetry.space_group_name_H-M   'P 1'
#
loop_
_entity.id
_entity.type
_entity.pdbx_description
1 polymer ?
#
loop_
_entity_poly.entity_id
_entity_poly.type
_entity_poly.pdbx_seq_one_letter_code
_entity_poly.pdbx_strand_id
1 'polypeptide(L)'
;AVFDKILANPVIANVMDGAAFGRENGCDFVIGLGGGSSIDAAKAIAMMIPNEGNYWDYIYGGTGGGQRMKNKPLPIVAIPTTAGTGTELDAWTIITNEETNEKMSGGNKNTFPVLAVVDPNFMLSVPPKFTAYQGFDALFHSTESYINKTNNLMRDMIALKAIECVG
;
A
#
# COMPACT_ATOMS: atom_id res chain seq x y z
N ALA A 1 1.77 -10.10 17.47
CA ALA A 1 2.48 -8.88 17.85
C ALA A 1 1.82 -7.67 17.15
N VAL A 2 1.91 -6.47 17.73
CA VAL A 2 1.37 -5.22 17.16
C VAL A 2 2.52 -4.24 17.00
N PHE A 3 2.68 -3.68 15.79
CA PHE A 3 3.63 -2.63 15.47
C PHE A 3 2.85 -1.38 15.05
N ASP A 4 2.84 -0.36 15.89
CA ASP A 4 2.01 0.86 15.75
C ASP A 4 2.81 2.14 15.45
N LYS A 5 4.08 1.98 15.00
CA LYS A 5 4.99 3.11 14.74
C LYS A 5 5.00 3.56 13.26
N ILE A 6 3.89 3.37 12.54
CA ILE A 6 3.80 3.79 11.14
C ILE A 6 3.37 5.26 11.06
N LEU A 7 4.17 6.05 10.37
CA LEU A 7 3.88 7.47 10.11
C LEU A 7 2.91 7.62 8.93
N ALA A 8 2.20 8.73 8.90
CA ALA A 8 1.56 9.18 7.67
C ALA A 8 2.65 9.46 6.62
N ASN A 9 2.51 8.90 5.41
CA ASN A 9 3.60 8.81 4.43
C ASN A 9 4.82 8.05 5.00
N PRO A 10 4.76 6.73 5.08
CA PRO A 10 5.78 5.93 5.75
C PRO A 10 7.15 6.09 5.09
N VAL A 11 8.18 6.05 5.92
CA VAL A 11 9.57 6.17 5.53
C VAL A 11 10.29 4.81 5.60
N ILE A 12 11.47 4.71 5.02
CA ILE A 12 12.27 3.47 5.02
C ILE A 12 12.48 2.93 6.45
N ALA A 13 12.75 3.81 7.41
CA ALA A 13 12.97 3.42 8.81
C ALA A 13 11.75 2.67 9.38
N ASN A 14 10.51 3.14 9.11
CA ASN A 14 9.30 2.45 9.55
C ASN A 14 9.22 1.01 9.01
N VAL A 15 9.59 0.81 7.75
CA VAL A 15 9.59 -0.51 7.11
C VAL A 15 10.64 -1.42 7.73
N MET A 16 11.85 -0.92 7.91
CA MET A 16 12.97 -1.72 8.44
C MET A 16 12.78 -2.10 9.91
N ASP A 17 12.29 -1.17 10.73
CA ASP A 17 11.95 -1.42 12.13
C ASP A 17 10.80 -2.43 12.26
N GLY A 18 9.76 -2.27 11.44
CA GLY A 18 8.64 -3.22 11.39
C GLY A 18 9.07 -4.61 10.95
N ALA A 19 9.99 -4.71 9.98
CA ALA A 19 10.52 -5.99 9.52
C ALA A 19 11.40 -6.66 10.59
N ALA A 20 12.23 -5.91 11.31
CA ALA A 20 13.00 -6.41 12.45
C ALA A 20 12.07 -6.95 13.55
N PHE A 21 11.07 -6.15 13.92
CA PHE A 21 10.05 -6.54 14.90
C PHE A 21 9.30 -7.82 14.47
N GLY A 22 8.93 -7.94 13.20
CA GLY A 22 8.26 -9.12 12.66
C GLY A 22 9.13 -10.37 12.73
N ARG A 23 10.43 -10.26 12.44
CA ARG A 23 11.40 -11.37 12.58
C ARG A 23 11.57 -11.79 14.03
N GLU A 24 11.75 -10.85 14.95
CA GLU A 24 11.91 -11.11 16.38
C GLU A 24 10.71 -11.82 17.00
N ASN A 25 9.51 -11.54 16.48
CA ASN A 25 8.26 -12.15 16.95
C ASN A 25 7.85 -13.40 16.17
N GLY A 26 8.65 -13.88 15.21
CA GLY A 26 8.37 -15.07 14.42
C GLY A 26 7.09 -14.97 13.60
N CYS A 27 6.79 -13.77 13.06
CA CYS A 27 5.58 -13.55 12.28
C CYS A 27 5.62 -14.34 10.97
N ASP A 28 4.53 -14.99 10.63
CA ASP A 28 4.33 -15.78 9.40
C ASP A 28 3.33 -15.15 8.42
N PHE A 29 2.66 -14.08 8.84
CA PHE A 29 1.83 -13.20 8.00
C PHE A 29 1.83 -11.77 8.56
N VAL A 30 1.36 -10.80 7.78
CA VAL A 30 1.25 -9.39 8.18
C VAL A 30 -0.16 -8.89 7.94
N ILE A 31 -0.74 -8.19 8.92
CA ILE A 31 -2.02 -7.49 8.78
C ILE A 31 -1.74 -5.99 8.70
N GLY A 32 -2.13 -5.37 7.60
CA GLY A 32 -2.19 -3.91 7.45
C GLY A 32 -3.59 -3.42 7.82
N LEU A 33 -3.72 -2.84 9.03
CA LEU A 33 -4.96 -2.24 9.52
C LEU A 33 -4.79 -0.72 9.55
N GLY A 34 -5.57 0.01 8.77
CA GLY A 34 -5.54 1.47 8.74
C GLY A 34 -5.75 2.05 7.35
N GLY A 35 -5.29 3.27 7.13
CA GLY A 35 -5.32 3.91 5.82
C GLY A 35 -4.22 3.41 4.88
N GLY A 36 -4.10 4.02 3.69
CA GLY A 36 -3.12 3.65 2.67
C GLY A 36 -1.70 3.52 3.21
N SER A 37 -1.25 4.48 4.02
CA SER A 37 0.10 4.45 4.63
C SER A 37 0.36 3.21 5.48
N SER A 38 -0.63 2.77 6.27
CA SER A 38 -0.50 1.57 7.10
C SER A 38 -0.45 0.30 6.26
N ILE A 39 -1.26 0.21 5.21
CA ILE A 39 -1.32 -0.97 4.34
C ILE A 39 -0.07 -1.04 3.46
N ASP A 40 0.39 0.10 2.91
CA ASP A 40 1.62 0.18 2.11
C ASP A 40 2.84 -0.23 2.96
N ALA A 41 2.94 0.29 4.19
CA ALA A 41 3.98 -0.12 5.11
C ALA A 41 3.90 -1.62 5.45
N ALA A 42 2.70 -2.16 5.66
CA ALA A 42 2.51 -3.59 5.94
C ALA A 42 2.98 -4.47 4.77
N LYS A 43 2.69 -4.08 3.53
CA LYS A 43 3.21 -4.76 2.33
C LYS A 43 4.73 -4.71 2.27
N ALA A 44 5.33 -3.52 2.50
CA ALA A 44 6.77 -3.35 2.50
C ALA A 44 7.45 -4.14 3.64
N ILE A 45 6.87 -4.16 4.84
CA ILE A 45 7.32 -4.97 5.98
C ILE A 45 7.26 -6.46 5.62
N ALA A 46 6.15 -6.93 5.02
CA ALA A 46 5.99 -8.31 4.59
C ALA A 46 7.06 -8.72 3.54
N MET A 47 7.48 -7.77 2.69
CA MET A 47 8.61 -7.99 1.77
C MET A 47 9.93 -8.18 2.53
N MET A 48 10.17 -7.35 3.54
CA MET A 48 11.47 -7.28 4.22
C MET A 48 11.67 -8.32 5.32
N ILE A 49 10.61 -8.90 5.88
CA ILE A 49 10.76 -9.96 6.89
C ILE A 49 11.60 -11.13 6.36
N PRO A 50 11.31 -11.72 5.18
CA PRO A 50 12.07 -12.85 4.65
C PRO A 50 13.28 -12.44 3.79
N ASN A 51 13.49 -11.17 3.52
CA ASN A 51 14.56 -10.67 2.65
C ASN A 51 15.58 -9.84 3.42
N GLU A 52 16.83 -9.90 2.99
CA GLU A 52 17.97 -9.17 3.57
C GLU A 52 18.15 -7.79 2.91
N GLY A 53 19.03 -6.97 3.49
CA GLY A 53 19.37 -5.64 2.97
C GLY A 53 18.38 -4.56 3.38
N ASN A 54 18.32 -3.49 2.61
CA ASN A 54 17.44 -2.35 2.84
C ASN A 54 16.24 -2.43 1.89
N TYR A 55 15.08 -1.92 2.31
CA TYR A 55 13.90 -1.85 1.45
C TYR A 55 14.19 -1.12 0.13
N TRP A 56 14.99 -0.06 0.16
CA TRP A 56 15.34 0.74 -1.01
C TRP A 56 16.14 -0.01 -2.07
N ASP A 57 16.85 -1.08 -1.67
CA ASP A 57 17.58 -1.95 -2.60
C ASP A 57 16.64 -2.64 -3.61
N TYR A 58 15.37 -2.81 -3.25
CA TYR A 58 14.34 -3.49 -4.05
C TYR A 58 13.47 -2.54 -4.88
N ILE A 59 13.69 -1.23 -4.79
CA ILE A 59 12.94 -0.22 -5.54
C ILE A 59 13.53 -0.09 -6.95
N TYR A 60 12.65 -0.11 -7.95
CA TYR A 60 13.00 0.13 -9.35
C TYR A 60 12.75 1.59 -9.70
N GLY A 61 13.81 2.32 -10.03
CA GLY A 61 13.76 3.74 -10.39
C GLY A 61 14.32 4.66 -9.31
N GLY A 62 14.51 5.93 -9.66
CA GLY A 62 15.19 6.89 -8.79
C GLY A 62 16.55 6.39 -8.36
N THR A 63 16.88 6.56 -7.08
CA THR A 63 18.11 6.04 -6.46
C THR A 63 17.97 4.59 -5.95
N GLY A 64 16.88 3.91 -6.26
CA GLY A 64 16.63 2.53 -5.83
C GLY A 64 17.60 1.52 -6.44
N GLY A 65 17.89 0.44 -5.71
CA GLY A 65 18.88 -0.58 -6.10
C GLY A 65 18.41 -1.54 -7.19
N GLY A 66 17.11 -1.62 -7.50
CA GLY A 66 16.55 -2.47 -8.55
C GLY A 66 16.74 -3.97 -8.34
N GLN A 67 17.04 -4.40 -7.13
CA GLN A 67 17.28 -5.81 -6.83
C GLN A 67 15.97 -6.63 -6.88
N ARG A 68 16.12 -7.90 -7.27
CA ARG A 68 14.99 -8.84 -7.19
C ARG A 68 14.93 -9.49 -5.81
N MET A 69 13.74 -9.59 -5.25
CA MET A 69 13.52 -10.35 -4.02
C MET A 69 13.90 -11.81 -4.21
N LYS A 70 14.71 -12.35 -3.31
CA LYS A 70 15.10 -13.76 -3.27
C LYS A 70 13.98 -14.64 -2.71
N ASN A 71 13.32 -14.14 -1.67
CA ASN A 71 12.24 -14.83 -0.99
C ASN A 71 10.91 -14.14 -1.27
N LYS A 72 9.82 -14.90 -1.32
CA LYS A 72 8.47 -14.34 -1.43
C LYS A 72 8.15 -13.55 -0.16
N PRO A 73 7.44 -12.41 -0.27
CA PRO A 73 6.86 -11.73 0.88
C PRO A 73 5.99 -12.67 1.73
N LEU A 74 5.86 -12.38 3.00
CA LEU A 74 4.86 -13.05 3.83
C LEU A 74 3.45 -12.75 3.32
N PRO A 75 2.46 -13.63 3.59
CA PRO A 75 1.06 -13.34 3.28
C PRO A 75 0.60 -12.03 3.92
N ILE A 76 -0.16 -11.23 3.17
CA ILE A 76 -0.63 -9.91 3.59
C ILE A 76 -2.16 -9.94 3.68
N VAL A 77 -2.70 -9.49 4.81
CA VAL A 77 -4.12 -9.19 4.99
C VAL A 77 -4.26 -7.68 5.07
N ALA A 78 -5.14 -7.10 4.27
CA ALA A 78 -5.40 -5.65 4.28
C ALA A 78 -6.79 -5.35 4.84
N ILE A 79 -6.86 -4.44 5.81
CA ILE A 79 -8.10 -3.98 6.44
C ILE A 79 -8.12 -2.46 6.39
N PRO A 80 -8.67 -1.85 5.30
CA PRO A 80 -8.68 -0.40 5.15
C PRO A 80 -9.67 0.26 6.13
N THR A 81 -9.24 1.40 6.67
CA THR A 81 -10.08 2.30 7.46
C THR A 81 -10.34 3.63 6.74
N THR A 82 -9.97 3.69 5.46
CA THR A 82 -10.16 4.83 4.56
C THR A 82 -10.64 4.33 3.20
N ALA A 83 -11.38 5.16 2.48
CA ALA A 83 -11.96 4.83 1.17
C ALA A 83 -11.45 5.81 0.09
N GLY A 84 -10.32 5.52 -0.52
CA GLY A 84 -9.72 6.39 -1.57
C GLY A 84 -8.57 5.71 -2.27
N THR A 85 -7.58 5.26 -1.52
CA THR A 85 -6.32 4.73 -2.06
C THR A 85 -6.45 3.43 -2.83
N GLY A 86 -7.40 2.55 -2.46
CA GLY A 86 -7.56 1.24 -3.09
C GLY A 86 -6.39 0.27 -2.87
N THR A 87 -5.44 0.61 -1.98
CA THR A 87 -4.21 -0.16 -1.79
C THR A 87 -4.44 -1.59 -1.30
N GLU A 88 -5.60 -1.88 -0.72
CA GLU A 88 -5.99 -3.24 -0.34
C GLU A 88 -6.20 -4.17 -1.55
N LEU A 89 -6.32 -3.62 -2.75
CA LEU A 89 -6.57 -4.35 -4.00
C LEU A 89 -5.41 -4.25 -5.00
N ASP A 90 -4.27 -3.69 -4.62
CA ASP A 90 -3.10 -3.59 -5.48
C ASP A 90 -1.83 -4.17 -4.84
N ALA A 91 -0.74 -4.22 -5.61
CA ALA A 91 0.55 -4.75 -5.17
C ALA A 91 1.53 -3.67 -4.71
N TRP A 92 1.17 -2.40 -4.86
CA TRP A 92 2.10 -1.31 -4.71
C TRP A 92 2.24 -0.86 -3.26
N THR A 93 3.44 -0.39 -2.94
CA THR A 93 3.79 0.23 -1.66
C THR A 93 4.38 1.60 -1.96
N ILE A 94 3.93 2.63 -1.29
CA ILE A 94 4.46 3.98 -1.49
C ILE A 94 5.24 4.39 -0.25
N ILE A 95 6.58 4.37 -0.36
CA ILE A 95 7.51 4.64 0.74
C ILE A 95 8.43 5.81 0.39
N THR A 96 8.71 6.64 1.37
CA THR A 96 9.59 7.80 1.23
C THR A 96 11.01 7.47 1.70
N ASN A 97 11.99 7.82 0.87
CA ASN A 97 13.38 7.91 1.26
C ASN A 97 13.68 9.37 1.66
N GLU A 98 13.89 9.59 2.95
CA GLU A 98 14.12 10.94 3.49
C GLU A 98 15.52 11.49 3.13
N GLU A 99 16.50 10.60 2.88
CA GLU A 99 17.86 11.00 2.53
C GLU A 99 17.92 11.60 1.12
N THR A 100 17.15 11.06 0.18
CA THR A 100 17.13 11.50 -1.21
C THR A 100 15.90 12.34 -1.56
N ASN A 101 14.96 12.53 -0.63
CA ASN A 101 13.65 13.15 -0.84
C ASN A 101 12.85 12.51 -1.97
N GLU A 102 12.96 11.20 -2.14
CA GLU A 102 12.22 10.45 -3.14
C GLU A 102 11.07 9.70 -2.48
N LYS A 103 9.89 9.76 -3.11
CA LYS A 103 8.71 8.97 -2.75
C LYS A 103 8.43 8.02 -3.90
N MET A 104 8.70 6.73 -3.70
CA MET A 104 8.71 5.74 -4.77
C MET A 104 7.76 4.58 -4.49
N SER A 105 7.29 4.00 -5.59
CA SER A 105 6.49 2.77 -5.55
C SER A 105 7.39 1.55 -5.55
N GLY A 106 7.09 0.60 -4.67
CA GLY A 106 7.70 -0.72 -4.63
C GLY A 106 6.65 -1.83 -4.78
N GLY A 107 7.11 -3.07 -4.76
CA GLY A 107 6.25 -4.24 -4.81
C GLY A 107 6.22 -4.94 -6.16
N ASN A 108 5.53 -6.06 -6.18
CA ASN A 108 5.29 -6.87 -7.38
C ASN A 108 4.06 -7.78 -7.16
N LYS A 109 3.79 -8.69 -8.10
CA LYS A 109 2.63 -9.60 -8.03
C LYS A 109 2.50 -10.41 -6.72
N ASN A 110 3.59 -10.58 -5.94
CA ASN A 110 3.55 -11.32 -4.68
C ASN A 110 3.23 -10.41 -3.47
N THR A 111 3.15 -9.10 -3.67
CA THR A 111 2.77 -8.13 -2.64
C THR A 111 1.28 -7.76 -2.67
N PHE A 112 0.49 -8.36 -3.57
CA PHE A 112 -0.96 -8.30 -3.46
C PHE A 112 -1.41 -8.89 -2.12
N PRO A 113 -2.31 -8.24 -1.38
CA PRO A 113 -2.96 -8.86 -0.23
C PRO A 113 -3.64 -10.16 -0.63
N VAL A 114 -3.44 -11.22 0.15
CA VAL A 114 -4.16 -12.49 -0.04
C VAL A 114 -5.61 -12.41 0.42
N LEU A 115 -5.91 -11.42 1.26
CA LEU A 115 -7.25 -11.13 1.74
C LEU A 115 -7.37 -9.61 1.98
N ALA A 116 -8.43 -9.02 1.45
CA ALA A 116 -8.88 -7.67 1.79
C ALA A 116 -10.21 -7.74 2.54
N VAL A 117 -10.28 -7.13 3.72
CA VAL A 117 -11.50 -7.04 4.53
C VAL A 117 -11.98 -5.60 4.48
N VAL A 118 -12.94 -5.32 3.60
CA VAL A 118 -13.50 -3.98 3.40
C VAL A 118 -14.83 -3.88 4.14
N ASP A 119 -14.81 -3.27 5.33
CA ASP A 119 -16.00 -3.02 6.14
C ASP A 119 -16.19 -1.51 6.30
N PRO A 120 -17.26 -0.93 5.76
CA PRO A 120 -17.55 0.51 5.87
C PRO A 120 -17.63 1.01 7.31
N ASN A 121 -17.93 0.15 8.29
CA ASN A 121 -18.00 0.53 9.69
C ASN A 121 -16.64 1.05 10.22
N PHE A 122 -15.52 0.58 9.70
CA PHE A 122 -14.19 1.07 10.06
C PHE A 122 -13.91 2.49 9.57
N MET A 123 -14.75 3.01 8.67
CA MET A 123 -14.58 4.33 8.05
C MET A 123 -15.50 5.41 8.68
N LEU A 124 -16.43 5.00 9.54
CA LEU A 124 -17.45 5.93 10.12
C LEU A 124 -16.85 7.05 10.99
N SER A 125 -15.67 6.81 11.57
CA SER A 125 -14.98 7.80 12.40
C SER A 125 -14.12 8.79 11.60
N VAL A 126 -14.01 8.63 10.28
CA VAL A 126 -13.21 9.53 9.44
C VAL A 126 -13.86 10.91 9.40
N PRO A 127 -13.14 11.99 9.75
CA PRO A 127 -13.70 13.33 9.70
C PRO A 127 -14.14 13.74 8.28
N PRO A 128 -15.22 14.52 8.10
CA PRO A 128 -15.78 14.89 6.80
C PRO A 128 -14.75 15.48 5.82
N LYS A 129 -13.81 16.27 6.31
CA LYS A 129 -12.72 16.84 5.49
C LYS A 129 -11.85 15.76 4.86
N PHE A 130 -11.49 14.73 5.61
CA PHE A 130 -10.68 13.61 5.10
C PHE A 130 -11.50 12.69 4.21
N THR A 131 -12.79 12.52 4.49
CA THR A 131 -13.69 11.79 3.59
C THR A 131 -13.77 12.48 2.22
N ALA A 132 -13.86 13.81 2.18
CA ALA A 132 -13.81 14.56 0.93
C ALA A 132 -12.47 14.35 0.18
N TYR A 133 -11.33 14.39 0.87
CA TYR A 133 -10.03 14.13 0.24
C TYR A 133 -9.94 12.72 -0.34
N GLN A 134 -10.46 11.72 0.36
CA GLN A 134 -10.51 10.34 -0.11
C GLN A 134 -11.43 10.18 -1.32
N GLY A 135 -12.56 10.89 -1.34
CA GLY A 135 -13.45 10.92 -2.50
C GLY A 135 -12.74 11.48 -3.74
N PHE A 136 -12.01 12.59 -3.59
CA PHE A 136 -11.19 13.12 -4.68
C PHE A 136 -10.08 12.16 -5.12
N ASP A 137 -9.41 11.49 -4.20
CA ASP A 137 -8.39 10.50 -4.50
C ASP A 137 -8.97 9.33 -5.33
N ALA A 138 -10.10 8.78 -4.91
CA ALA A 138 -10.83 7.75 -5.65
C ALA A 138 -11.30 8.24 -7.03
N LEU A 139 -11.75 9.48 -7.15
CA LEU A 139 -12.16 10.10 -8.41
C LEU A 139 -10.98 10.21 -9.37
N PHE A 140 -9.82 10.67 -8.89
CA PHE A 140 -8.63 10.80 -9.72
C PHE A 140 -8.13 9.43 -10.18
N HIS A 141 -8.01 8.44 -9.30
CA HIS A 141 -7.63 7.07 -9.68
C HIS A 141 -8.56 6.48 -10.74
N SER A 142 -9.86 6.68 -10.58
CA SER A 142 -10.86 6.20 -11.54
C SER A 142 -10.76 6.93 -12.89
N THR A 143 -10.55 8.24 -12.85
CA THR A 143 -10.36 9.05 -14.06
C THR A 143 -9.07 8.67 -14.78
N GLU A 144 -7.96 8.54 -14.08
CA GLU A 144 -6.68 8.09 -14.64
C GLU A 144 -6.79 6.71 -15.28
N SER A 145 -7.50 5.80 -14.62
CA SER A 145 -7.79 4.49 -15.19
C SER A 145 -8.57 4.59 -16.51
N TYR A 146 -9.59 5.44 -16.55
CA TYR A 146 -10.44 5.60 -17.73
C TYR A 146 -9.70 6.22 -18.93
N ILE A 147 -8.88 7.25 -18.70
CA ILE A 147 -8.13 7.93 -19.78
C ILE A 147 -6.81 7.24 -20.15
N ASN A 148 -6.45 6.15 -19.50
CA ASN A 148 -5.21 5.43 -19.74
C ASN A 148 -5.19 4.81 -21.16
N LYS A 149 -4.05 4.94 -21.85
CA LYS A 149 -3.88 4.44 -23.23
C LYS A 149 -3.96 2.91 -23.37
N THR A 150 -3.75 2.17 -22.28
CA THR A 150 -3.78 0.69 -22.26
C THR A 150 -5.08 0.14 -21.70
N ASN A 151 -6.17 0.90 -21.82
CA ASN A 151 -7.48 0.53 -21.30
C ASN A 151 -8.11 -0.66 -22.05
N ASN A 152 -9.13 -1.24 -21.44
CA ASN A 152 -10.02 -2.22 -22.05
C ASN A 152 -11.45 -2.02 -21.52
N LEU A 153 -12.42 -2.58 -22.23
CA LEU A 153 -13.85 -2.37 -21.94
C LEU A 153 -14.21 -2.67 -20.47
N MET A 154 -13.68 -3.77 -19.90
CA MET A 154 -14.00 -4.15 -18.51
C MET A 154 -13.51 -3.09 -17.52
N ARG A 155 -12.27 -2.60 -17.69
CA ARG A 155 -11.69 -1.56 -16.84
C ARG A 155 -12.45 -0.25 -16.99
N ASP A 156 -12.82 0.13 -18.20
CA ASP A 156 -13.56 1.36 -18.48
C ASP A 156 -14.93 1.35 -17.80
N MET A 157 -15.65 0.23 -17.86
CA MET A 157 -16.93 0.07 -17.16
C MET A 157 -16.80 0.23 -15.66
N ILE A 158 -15.76 -0.36 -15.03
CA ILE A 158 -15.51 -0.26 -13.60
C ILE A 158 -15.12 1.18 -13.23
N ALA A 159 -14.24 1.82 -14.02
CA ALA A 159 -13.80 3.19 -13.79
C ALA A 159 -14.97 4.18 -13.88
N LEU A 160 -15.80 4.08 -14.90
CA LEU A 160 -16.99 4.94 -15.05
C LEU A 160 -17.97 4.75 -13.89
N LYS A 161 -18.19 3.49 -13.47
CA LYS A 161 -19.06 3.21 -12.31
C LYS A 161 -18.49 3.78 -11.03
N ALA A 162 -17.18 3.71 -10.83
CA ALA A 162 -16.51 4.32 -9.66
C ALA A 162 -16.64 5.84 -9.67
N ILE A 163 -16.47 6.51 -10.82
CA ILE A 163 -16.68 7.96 -10.97
C ILE A 163 -18.13 8.34 -10.60
N GLU A 164 -19.11 7.60 -11.10
CA GLU A 164 -20.52 7.81 -10.76
C GLU A 164 -20.80 7.66 -9.26
N CYS A 165 -20.17 6.70 -8.59
CA CYS A 165 -20.38 6.45 -7.15
C CYS A 165 -19.71 7.49 -6.25
N VAL A 166 -18.67 8.19 -6.71
CA VAL A 166 -17.97 9.23 -5.94
C VAL A 166 -18.65 10.60 -6.10
N GLY A 167 -19.22 10.90 -7.26
CA GLY A 167 -19.93 12.15 -7.56
C GLY A 167 -21.35 12.14 -7.01
#